data_270f97456f83c65ec2e2943e357c37b8
#
_entry.id   270f97456f83c65ec2e2943e357c37b8
#
_cell.length_a   1.000
_cell.length_b   1.000
_cell.length_c   1.000
_cell.angle_alpha   90.00
_cell.angle_beta   90.00
_cell.angle_gamma   90.00
#
_symmetry.space_group_name_H-M   'P 1'
#
loop_
_entity.id
_entity.type
_entity.pdbx_description
1 polymer ?
#
loop_
_entity_poly.entity_id
_entity_poly.type
_entity_poly.pdbx_seq_one_letter_code
_entity_poly.pdbx_strand_id
1 'polypeptide(L)'
;MHSTLCQVFAAVSAMLVNTATLAAGPCTAVSGAAVPVVVELYTSEGCDSCPPADRWLSKTISERGKDAAFIPLAYHVDYWDHIGWKDPFAQPAFTQRQSALASTSGASGVYTPQIFVNGKEDRSWTGGAARLAAAGRASVKFSVASAWKSDGAALALIVSGKLVEPAPSLRLRYAVTENGLVSAVKAGENRGVTLRHDAVVRATGALTVDTNGAFSLNVALPRAMKLGNSQLHVIAEDARGAPLAAATLVCPV
;
A
#
# COMPACT_ATOMS: atom_id res chain seq x y z
N MET A 1 55.57 14.42 -61.76
CA MET A 1 55.59 14.23 -60.30
C MET A 1 54.17 14.48 -59.79
N HIS A 2 53.38 13.37 -59.61
CA HIS A 2 52.00 13.44 -59.18
C HIS A 2 51.95 12.85 -57.77
N SER A 3 51.57 13.66 -56.81
CA SER A 3 51.42 13.28 -55.40
C SER A 3 49.95 12.96 -55.16
N THR A 4 49.66 11.70 -54.85
CA THR A 4 48.31 11.19 -54.58
C THR A 4 48.06 11.27 -53.05
N LEU A 5 47.16 12.15 -52.61
CA LEU A 5 46.69 12.22 -51.20
C LEU A 5 45.68 11.10 -50.97
N CYS A 6 46.01 10.19 -50.06
CA CYS A 6 45.12 9.17 -49.57
C CYS A 6 44.32 9.71 -48.38
N GLN A 7 43.01 9.93 -48.55
CA GLN A 7 42.09 10.33 -47.47
C GLN A 7 41.58 9.05 -46.78
N VAL A 8 41.91 8.93 -45.49
CA VAL A 8 41.37 7.87 -44.61
C VAL A 8 40.06 8.37 -43.99
N PHE A 9 38.94 7.82 -44.40
CA PHE A 9 37.65 8.04 -43.76
C PHE A 9 37.56 7.12 -42.52
N ALA A 10 37.59 7.68 -41.34
CA ALA A 10 37.29 6.98 -40.11
C ALA A 10 35.75 6.94 -39.90
N ALA A 11 35.16 5.76 -40.08
CA ALA A 11 33.75 5.51 -39.79
C ALA A 11 33.55 5.38 -38.28
N VAL A 12 32.93 6.37 -37.63
CA VAL A 12 32.50 6.29 -36.25
C VAL A 12 31.18 5.53 -36.20
N SER A 13 31.24 4.23 -35.83
CA SER A 13 30.04 3.44 -35.53
C SER A 13 29.48 3.88 -34.17
N ALA A 14 28.37 4.60 -34.18
CA ALA A 14 27.58 4.90 -32.99
C ALA A 14 26.88 3.61 -32.54
N MET A 15 27.38 2.99 -31.46
CA MET A 15 26.64 1.93 -30.77
C MET A 15 25.44 2.54 -30.07
N LEU A 16 24.25 2.30 -30.59
CA LEU A 16 22.98 2.53 -29.90
C LEU A 16 22.88 1.53 -28.75
N VAL A 17 23.17 2.01 -27.54
CA VAL A 17 22.88 1.23 -26.33
C VAL A 17 21.36 1.23 -26.16
N ASN A 18 20.74 0.14 -26.59
CA ASN A 18 19.33 -0.12 -26.35
C ASN A 18 19.18 -0.49 -24.85
N THR A 19 18.86 0.49 -24.01
CA THR A 19 18.46 0.23 -22.63
C THR A 19 17.09 -0.42 -22.66
N ALA A 20 17.06 -1.76 -22.71
CA ALA A 20 15.84 -2.52 -22.51
C ALA A 20 15.35 -2.22 -21.08
N THR A 21 14.29 -1.44 -20.98
CA THR A 21 13.52 -1.29 -19.73
C THR A 21 12.93 -2.66 -19.43
N LEU A 22 13.48 -3.37 -18.45
CA LEU A 22 12.89 -4.60 -17.93
C LEU A 22 11.54 -4.23 -17.31
N ALA A 23 10.48 -4.29 -18.11
CA ALA A 23 9.12 -4.30 -17.58
C ALA A 23 8.94 -5.68 -16.94
N ALA A 24 8.93 -5.75 -15.62
CA ALA A 24 8.48 -6.93 -14.92
C ALA A 24 7.10 -7.32 -15.48
N GLY A 25 6.92 -8.58 -15.85
CA GLY A 25 5.66 -9.05 -16.42
C GLY A 25 4.49 -8.77 -15.48
N PRO A 26 3.26 -8.70 -16.00
CA PRO A 26 2.08 -8.47 -15.16
C PRO A 26 1.96 -9.60 -14.13
N CYS A 27 1.81 -9.26 -12.86
CA CYS A 27 1.46 -10.25 -11.87
C CYS A 27 -0.06 -10.26 -11.65
N THR A 28 -0.60 -11.43 -11.35
CA THR A 28 -2.04 -11.65 -11.22
C THR A 28 -2.38 -12.34 -9.92
N ALA A 29 -3.54 -12.05 -9.37
CA ALA A 29 -4.12 -12.76 -8.25
C ALA A 29 -5.64 -12.85 -8.41
N VAL A 30 -6.24 -13.75 -7.65
CA VAL A 30 -7.69 -13.82 -7.44
C VAL A 30 -7.99 -13.58 -5.96
N SER A 31 -9.18 -13.08 -5.67
CA SER A 31 -9.60 -12.89 -4.29
C SER A 31 -9.64 -14.22 -3.54
N GLY A 32 -9.23 -14.20 -2.28
CA GLY A 32 -9.22 -15.37 -1.41
C GLY A 32 -10.62 -15.94 -1.16
N ALA A 33 -10.67 -17.20 -0.75
CA ALA A 33 -11.94 -17.89 -0.41
C ALA A 33 -12.50 -17.50 0.97
N ALA A 34 -11.67 -16.92 1.83
CA ALA A 34 -12.04 -16.46 3.17
C ALA A 34 -12.18 -14.93 3.21
N VAL A 35 -13.04 -14.43 4.09
CA VAL A 35 -13.08 -13.00 4.43
C VAL A 35 -11.74 -12.64 5.06
N PRO A 36 -10.99 -11.64 4.54
CA PRO A 36 -9.70 -11.28 5.09
C PRO A 36 -9.83 -10.63 6.47
N VAL A 37 -8.76 -10.70 7.24
CA VAL A 37 -8.58 -9.85 8.42
C VAL A 37 -7.79 -8.62 7.98
N VAL A 38 -8.47 -7.50 7.86
CA VAL A 38 -7.86 -6.21 7.54
C VAL A 38 -7.62 -5.45 8.84
N VAL A 39 -6.35 -5.13 9.11
CA VAL A 39 -5.93 -4.31 10.25
C VAL A 39 -5.46 -2.97 9.74
N GLU A 40 -6.15 -1.90 10.12
CA GLU A 40 -5.76 -0.53 9.82
C GLU A 40 -5.24 0.14 11.09
N LEU A 41 -3.95 0.42 11.13
CA LEU A 41 -3.31 1.22 12.17
C LEU A 41 -3.17 2.65 11.68
N TYR A 42 -3.73 3.61 12.41
CA TYR A 42 -3.50 5.04 12.22
C TYR A 42 -2.46 5.52 13.22
N THR A 43 -1.33 6.01 12.72
CA THR A 43 -0.10 6.31 13.46
C THR A 43 0.55 7.60 12.96
N SER A 44 1.56 8.09 13.63
CA SER A 44 2.43 9.18 13.18
C SER A 44 3.78 9.10 13.86
N GLU A 45 4.85 9.44 13.14
CA GLU A 45 6.19 9.60 13.73
C GLU A 45 6.25 10.76 14.74
N GLY A 46 5.32 11.71 14.66
CA GLY A 46 5.21 12.82 15.63
C GLY A 46 4.65 12.40 16.99
N CYS A 47 3.93 11.31 17.10
CA CYS A 47 3.19 10.85 18.27
C CYS A 47 4.02 9.88 19.12
N ASP A 48 4.31 10.19 20.40
CA ASP A 48 5.18 9.38 21.28
C ASP A 48 4.52 8.08 21.76
N SER A 49 3.21 8.03 21.82
CA SER A 49 2.43 6.83 22.15
C SER A 49 2.23 5.86 20.97
N CYS A 50 2.63 6.25 19.75
CA CYS A 50 2.45 5.45 18.54
C CYS A 50 3.46 4.30 18.35
N PRO A 51 4.76 4.42 18.67
CA PRO A 51 5.74 3.38 18.41
C PRO A 51 5.43 1.99 19.04
N PRO A 52 4.77 1.86 20.19
CA PRO A 52 4.30 0.56 20.67
C PRO A 52 3.31 -0.14 19.72
N ALA A 53 2.40 0.62 19.09
CA ALA A 53 1.43 0.08 18.15
C ALA A 53 2.08 -0.31 16.80
N ASP A 54 3.05 0.48 16.32
CA ASP A 54 3.85 0.15 15.14
C ASP A 54 4.61 -1.16 15.36
N ARG A 55 5.28 -1.32 16.50
CA ARG A 55 5.95 -2.58 16.86
C ARG A 55 5.00 -3.77 16.99
N TRP A 56 3.82 -3.56 17.55
CA TRP A 56 2.79 -4.58 17.63
C TRP A 56 2.36 -5.04 16.23
N LEU A 57 2.15 -4.10 15.30
CA LEU A 57 1.79 -4.45 13.91
C LEU A 57 2.91 -5.23 13.24
N SER A 58 4.17 -4.76 13.32
CA SER A 58 5.34 -5.47 12.77
C SER A 58 5.49 -6.88 13.33
N LYS A 59 5.30 -7.05 14.65
CA LYS A 59 5.31 -8.37 15.31
C LYS A 59 4.17 -9.25 14.79
N THR A 60 2.96 -8.70 14.67
CA THR A 60 1.79 -9.43 14.15
C THR A 60 2.02 -9.91 12.71
N ILE A 61 2.62 -9.07 11.87
CA ILE A 61 3.02 -9.44 10.50
C ILE A 61 3.99 -10.63 10.53
N SER A 62 5.01 -10.57 11.38
CA SER A 62 6.00 -11.64 11.52
C SER A 62 5.38 -12.95 12.01
N GLU A 63 4.47 -12.89 12.99
CA GLU A 63 3.80 -14.07 13.57
C GLU A 63 2.82 -14.72 12.58
N ARG A 64 2.14 -13.94 11.76
CA ARG A 64 1.20 -14.45 10.75
C ARG A 64 1.90 -14.91 9.46
N GLY A 65 3.14 -14.51 9.28
CA GLY A 65 3.96 -14.92 8.14
C GLY A 65 3.29 -14.59 6.80
N LYS A 66 3.12 -15.62 5.92
CA LYS A 66 2.53 -15.48 4.58
C LYS A 66 1.01 -15.73 4.55
N ASP A 67 0.30 -15.49 5.64
CA ASP A 67 -1.16 -15.63 5.67
C ASP A 67 -1.81 -14.64 4.70
N ALA A 68 -2.24 -15.13 3.55
CA ALA A 68 -2.86 -14.32 2.49
C ALA A 68 -4.20 -13.70 2.91
N ALA A 69 -4.81 -14.20 4.00
CA ALA A 69 -6.03 -13.63 4.56
C ALA A 69 -5.76 -12.50 5.58
N PHE A 70 -4.49 -12.19 5.88
CA PHE A 70 -4.12 -11.09 6.76
C PHE A 70 -3.59 -9.89 5.97
N ILE A 71 -4.23 -8.74 6.11
CA ILE A 71 -3.90 -7.50 5.41
C ILE A 71 -3.60 -6.40 6.42
N PRO A 72 -2.33 -6.17 6.76
CA PRO A 72 -1.91 -5.06 7.61
C PRO A 72 -1.76 -3.78 6.79
N LEU A 73 -2.22 -2.65 7.34
CA LEU A 73 -2.17 -1.33 6.71
C LEU A 73 -1.82 -0.29 7.76
N ALA A 74 -0.62 0.29 7.71
CA ALA A 74 -0.21 1.40 8.57
C ALA A 74 -0.40 2.72 7.82
N TYR A 75 -1.34 3.52 8.27
CA TYR A 75 -1.66 4.83 7.72
C TYR A 75 -1.03 5.92 8.60
N HIS A 76 -0.06 6.67 8.05
CA HIS A 76 0.53 7.80 8.73
C HIS A 76 -0.32 9.05 8.52
N VAL A 77 -0.85 9.59 9.61
CA VAL A 77 -1.73 10.76 9.59
C VAL A 77 -0.93 12.06 9.68
N ASP A 78 -1.44 13.13 9.07
CA ASP A 78 -0.74 14.40 8.92
C ASP A 78 -1.06 15.45 10.01
N TYR A 79 -2.05 15.19 10.87
CA TYR A 79 -2.42 16.17 11.89
C TYR A 79 -1.41 16.30 13.05
N TRP A 80 -0.35 15.49 13.08
CA TRP A 80 0.80 15.64 13.99
C TRP A 80 1.93 16.51 13.41
N ASP A 81 1.93 16.80 12.10
CA ASP A 81 3.02 17.52 11.43
C ASP A 81 3.28 18.91 12.00
N HIS A 82 2.30 19.50 12.69
CA HIS A 82 2.38 20.85 13.30
C HIS A 82 3.33 20.93 14.51
N ILE A 83 3.76 19.81 15.11
CA ILE A 83 4.65 19.80 16.28
C ILE A 83 6.14 19.87 15.93
N GLY A 84 6.48 20.19 14.69
CA GLY A 84 7.86 20.43 14.21
C GLY A 84 8.53 19.25 13.50
N TRP A 85 7.89 18.09 13.44
CA TRP A 85 8.32 16.96 12.62
C TRP A 85 7.28 16.68 11.54
N LYS A 86 7.68 16.81 10.29
CA LYS A 86 6.84 16.40 9.16
C LYS A 86 7.10 14.92 8.87
N ASP A 87 6.10 14.09 9.14
CA ASP A 87 6.17 12.66 8.88
C ASP A 87 6.29 12.39 7.37
N PRO A 88 7.38 11.75 6.88
CA PRO A 88 7.60 11.55 5.44
C PRO A 88 6.59 10.60 4.79
N PHE A 89 5.79 9.89 5.58
CA PHE A 89 4.79 8.93 5.11
C PHE A 89 3.36 9.46 5.24
N ALA A 90 3.17 10.56 5.97
CA ALA A 90 1.85 11.13 6.21
C ALA A 90 1.22 11.72 4.95
N GLN A 91 -0.08 11.51 4.82
CA GLN A 91 -0.88 12.06 3.73
C GLN A 91 -2.27 12.51 4.24
N PRO A 92 -2.81 13.65 3.77
CA PRO A 92 -4.15 14.12 4.15
C PRO A 92 -5.26 13.10 3.85
N ALA A 93 -5.10 12.30 2.79
CA ALA A 93 -6.03 11.24 2.43
C ALA A 93 -6.16 10.15 3.51
N PHE A 94 -5.11 9.93 4.30
CA PHE A 94 -5.13 8.95 5.38
C PHE A 94 -5.91 9.44 6.60
N THR A 95 -5.76 10.72 6.95
CA THR A 95 -6.58 11.39 7.96
C THR A 95 -8.06 11.40 7.57
N GLN A 96 -8.36 11.67 6.28
CA GLN A 96 -9.74 11.61 5.77
C GLN A 96 -10.32 10.19 5.87
N ARG A 97 -9.55 9.14 5.52
CA ARG A 97 -9.99 7.76 5.68
C ARG A 97 -10.26 7.41 7.14
N GLN A 98 -9.35 7.78 8.06
CA GLN A 98 -9.54 7.57 9.49
C GLN A 98 -10.85 8.20 9.97
N SER A 99 -11.12 9.45 9.60
CA SER A 99 -12.32 10.17 9.98
C SER A 99 -13.59 9.50 9.45
N ALA A 100 -13.57 9.07 8.19
CA ALA A 100 -14.69 8.35 7.57
C ALA A 100 -14.95 7.01 8.27
N LEU A 101 -13.88 6.25 8.57
CA LEU A 101 -14.02 4.95 9.23
C LEU A 101 -14.46 5.10 10.70
N ALA A 102 -13.94 6.07 11.44
CA ALA A 102 -14.37 6.38 12.79
C ALA A 102 -15.87 6.73 12.83
N SER A 103 -16.34 7.57 11.90
CA SER A 103 -17.75 7.94 11.80
C SER A 103 -18.66 6.74 11.52
N THR A 104 -18.27 5.85 10.59
CA THR A 104 -19.11 4.69 10.21
C THR A 104 -19.05 3.54 11.22
N SER A 105 -17.97 3.42 11.99
CA SER A 105 -17.78 2.37 13.02
C SER A 105 -18.40 2.73 14.37
N GLY A 106 -18.83 3.98 14.57
CA GLY A 106 -19.31 4.47 15.85
C GLY A 106 -18.20 4.76 16.86
N ALA A 107 -16.95 4.96 16.41
CA ALA A 107 -15.87 5.39 17.27
C ALA A 107 -16.12 6.81 17.79
N SER A 108 -15.63 7.12 19.00
CA SER A 108 -15.86 8.41 19.68
C SER A 108 -15.11 9.59 19.05
N GLY A 109 -14.23 9.33 18.05
CA GLY A 109 -13.43 10.33 17.37
C GLY A 109 -12.20 9.73 16.71
N VAL A 110 -11.30 10.58 16.25
CA VAL A 110 -9.98 10.21 15.68
C VAL A 110 -8.88 10.54 16.70
N TYR A 111 -7.92 9.63 16.82
CA TYR A 111 -6.73 9.78 17.68
C TYR A 111 -5.62 8.85 17.18
N THR A 112 -4.44 8.94 17.73
CA THR A 112 -3.34 8.00 17.48
C THR A 112 -2.73 7.50 18.79
N PRO A 113 -2.27 6.23 18.82
CA PRO A 113 -2.52 5.22 17.79
C PRO A 113 -3.98 4.75 17.84
N GLN A 114 -4.63 4.64 16.67
CA GLN A 114 -5.98 4.08 16.56
C GLN A 114 -5.98 2.86 15.63
N ILE A 115 -6.60 1.79 16.06
CA ILE A 115 -6.62 0.53 15.32
C ILE A 115 -8.06 0.13 14.99
N PHE A 116 -8.26 -0.24 13.72
CA PHE A 116 -9.49 -0.85 13.27
C PHE A 116 -9.20 -2.26 12.74
N VAL A 117 -10.03 -3.21 13.14
CA VAL A 117 -10.03 -4.58 12.63
C VAL A 117 -11.34 -4.81 11.90
N ASN A 118 -11.25 -5.10 10.61
CA ASN A 118 -12.42 -5.29 9.75
C ASN A 118 -13.46 -4.16 9.87
N GLY A 119 -12.99 -2.90 9.86
CA GLY A 119 -13.83 -1.72 9.91
C GLY A 119 -14.38 -1.36 11.30
N LYS A 120 -14.04 -2.11 12.35
CA LYS A 120 -14.45 -1.85 13.73
C LYS A 120 -13.24 -1.44 14.58
N GLU A 121 -13.40 -0.38 15.41
CA GLU A 121 -12.36 0.04 16.32
C GLU A 121 -11.99 -1.07 17.31
N ASP A 122 -10.69 -1.35 17.46
CA ASP A 122 -10.15 -2.30 18.43
C ASP A 122 -9.25 -1.60 19.46
N ARG A 123 -9.81 -1.28 20.62
CA ARG A 123 -9.07 -0.68 21.75
C ARG A 123 -8.27 -1.70 22.55
N SER A 124 -8.49 -2.98 22.32
CA SER A 124 -7.82 -4.08 23.02
C SER A 124 -6.71 -4.74 22.19
N TRP A 125 -6.18 -4.03 21.21
CA TRP A 125 -5.18 -4.53 20.24
C TRP A 125 -3.94 -5.15 20.91
N THR A 126 -3.58 -4.72 22.11
CA THR A 126 -2.45 -5.29 22.88
C THR A 126 -2.63 -6.75 23.25
N GLY A 127 -3.84 -7.32 23.16
CA GLY A 127 -4.14 -8.72 23.46
C GLY A 127 -3.59 -9.75 22.46
N GLY A 128 -2.79 -9.30 21.48
CA GLY A 128 -2.02 -10.16 20.56
C GLY A 128 -2.77 -10.60 19.30
N ALA A 129 -2.01 -11.14 18.35
CA ALA A 129 -2.47 -11.53 17.02
C ALA A 129 -3.45 -12.71 17.00
N ALA A 130 -3.47 -13.55 18.03
CA ALA A 130 -4.34 -14.73 18.10
C ALA A 130 -5.83 -14.41 18.05
N ARG A 131 -6.22 -13.17 18.40
CA ARG A 131 -7.62 -12.70 18.31
C ARG A 131 -8.06 -12.33 16.89
N LEU A 132 -7.10 -12.18 15.98
CA LEU A 132 -7.33 -11.77 14.60
C LEU A 132 -7.67 -13.00 13.75
N ALA A 133 -8.90 -13.48 13.82
CA ALA A 133 -9.36 -14.63 13.05
C ALA A 133 -10.13 -14.21 11.80
N ALA A 134 -9.93 -14.95 10.70
CA ALA A 134 -10.74 -14.76 9.49
C ALA A 134 -12.22 -15.08 9.77
N ALA A 135 -13.12 -14.24 9.31
CA ALA A 135 -14.55 -14.33 9.60
C ALA A 135 -15.33 -14.93 8.41
N GLY A 136 -15.29 -16.26 8.28
CA GLY A 136 -16.18 -16.93 7.32
C GLY A 136 -15.67 -16.95 5.87
N ARG A 137 -16.59 -17.30 4.95
CA ARG A 137 -16.29 -17.39 3.51
C ARG A 137 -16.53 -16.05 2.82
N ALA A 138 -15.63 -15.70 1.89
CA ALA A 138 -15.78 -14.52 1.07
C ALA A 138 -17.03 -14.63 0.18
N SER A 139 -17.85 -13.57 0.18
CA SER A 139 -19.08 -13.49 -0.64
C SER A 139 -18.84 -12.84 -2.00
N VAL A 140 -17.66 -12.24 -2.20
CA VAL A 140 -17.27 -11.53 -3.42
C VAL A 140 -16.07 -12.22 -4.05
N LYS A 141 -16.09 -12.36 -5.37
CA LYS A 141 -14.97 -12.92 -6.14
C LYS A 141 -14.53 -11.92 -7.22
N PHE A 142 -13.25 -11.73 -7.34
CA PHE A 142 -12.64 -10.90 -8.38
C PHE A 142 -11.24 -11.37 -8.75
N SER A 143 -10.81 -11.03 -9.95
CA SER A 143 -9.43 -11.13 -10.39
C SER A 143 -8.78 -9.76 -10.42
N VAL A 144 -7.47 -9.70 -10.20
CA VAL A 144 -6.68 -8.49 -10.30
C VAL A 144 -5.35 -8.78 -11.00
N ALA A 145 -4.93 -7.86 -11.84
CA ALA A 145 -3.62 -7.83 -12.45
C ALA A 145 -2.95 -6.50 -12.15
N SER A 146 -1.63 -6.52 -11.98
CA SER A 146 -0.85 -5.30 -11.82
C SER A 146 0.44 -5.34 -12.61
N ALA A 147 0.89 -4.17 -13.06
CA ALA A 147 2.18 -3.98 -13.70
C ALA A 147 2.83 -2.69 -13.19
N TRP A 148 4.09 -2.79 -12.78
CA TRP A 148 4.89 -1.65 -12.42
C TRP A 148 5.41 -0.96 -13.68
N LYS A 149 5.39 0.36 -13.69
CA LYS A 149 6.02 1.19 -14.73
C LYS A 149 6.97 2.19 -14.10
N SER A 150 8.18 2.24 -14.62
CA SER A 150 9.16 3.28 -14.26
C SER A 150 9.75 3.83 -15.55
N ASP A 151 9.73 5.14 -15.73
CA ASP A 151 10.39 5.86 -16.84
C ASP A 151 11.64 6.61 -16.36
N GLY A 152 12.13 6.29 -15.16
CA GLY A 152 13.24 6.99 -14.50
C GLY A 152 12.83 8.32 -13.87
N ALA A 153 11.74 8.92 -14.31
CA ALA A 153 11.19 10.17 -13.80
C ALA A 153 10.02 9.96 -12.84
N ALA A 154 9.20 8.94 -13.06
CA ALA A 154 8.05 8.60 -12.24
C ALA A 154 7.97 7.09 -11.99
N LEU A 155 7.37 6.72 -10.88
CA LEU A 155 6.99 5.36 -10.57
C LEU A 155 5.46 5.28 -10.57
N ALA A 156 4.92 4.35 -11.34
CA ALA A 156 3.48 4.12 -11.42
C ALA A 156 3.15 2.64 -11.36
N LEU A 157 1.96 2.35 -10.85
CA LEU A 157 1.37 1.02 -10.84
C LEU A 157 0.09 1.05 -11.66
N ILE A 158 -0.01 0.18 -12.66
CA ILE A 158 -1.25 -0.09 -13.35
C ILE A 158 -1.95 -1.22 -12.60
N VAL A 159 -3.19 -0.97 -12.18
CA VAL A 159 -4.05 -1.96 -11.54
C VAL A 159 -5.25 -2.18 -12.45
N SER A 160 -5.57 -3.43 -12.78
CA SER A 160 -6.76 -3.77 -13.55
C SER A 160 -7.36 -5.08 -13.02
N GLY A 161 -8.63 -5.32 -13.32
CA GLY A 161 -9.27 -6.54 -12.88
C GLY A 161 -10.75 -6.60 -13.21
N LYS A 162 -11.41 -7.64 -12.70
CA LYS A 162 -12.83 -7.87 -12.94
C LYS A 162 -13.50 -8.53 -11.75
N LEU A 163 -14.65 -8.00 -11.35
CA LEU A 163 -15.61 -8.66 -10.47
C LEU A 163 -16.34 -9.76 -11.22
N VAL A 164 -16.57 -10.90 -10.56
CA VAL A 164 -17.38 -11.98 -11.13
C VAL A 164 -18.86 -11.57 -11.16
N GLU A 165 -19.33 -10.98 -10.05
CA GLU A 165 -20.69 -10.49 -9.92
C GLU A 165 -20.66 -9.06 -9.32
N PRO A 166 -20.92 -8.02 -10.13
CA PRO A 166 -21.02 -6.65 -9.64
C PRO A 166 -22.21 -6.49 -8.68
N ALA A 167 -21.99 -5.80 -7.56
CA ALA A 167 -23.04 -5.47 -6.60
C ALA A 167 -23.06 -3.95 -6.34
N PRO A 168 -24.22 -3.28 -6.41
CA PRO A 168 -24.30 -1.80 -6.33
C PRO A 168 -23.75 -1.19 -5.03
N SER A 169 -23.80 -1.92 -3.93
CA SER A 169 -23.31 -1.47 -2.61
C SER A 169 -21.83 -1.80 -2.35
N LEU A 170 -21.18 -2.51 -3.29
CA LEU A 170 -19.80 -2.93 -3.17
C LEU A 170 -18.87 -1.77 -3.47
N ARG A 171 -17.87 -1.58 -2.63
CA ARG A 171 -16.75 -0.67 -2.86
C ARG A 171 -15.47 -1.47 -3.06
N LEU A 172 -14.74 -1.17 -4.11
CA LEU A 172 -13.38 -1.67 -4.27
C LEU A 172 -12.40 -0.58 -3.88
N ARG A 173 -11.44 -0.96 -3.08
CA ARG A 173 -10.33 -0.11 -2.65
C ARG A 173 -9.01 -0.79 -2.93
N TYR A 174 -7.99 -0.02 -3.29
CA TYR A 174 -6.62 -0.48 -3.31
C TYR A 174 -5.80 0.16 -2.18
N ALA A 175 -4.78 -0.54 -1.75
CA ALA A 175 -3.71 -0.01 -0.92
C ALA A 175 -2.38 -0.59 -1.40
N VAL A 176 -1.39 0.27 -1.57
CA VAL A 176 0.00 -0.12 -1.85
C VAL A 176 0.80 0.10 -0.58
N THR A 177 1.41 -0.97 -0.06
CA THR A 177 2.19 -0.93 1.18
C THR A 177 3.67 -1.16 0.92
N GLU A 178 4.52 -0.66 1.83
CA GLU A 178 5.97 -0.88 1.83
C GLU A 178 6.42 -1.30 3.23
N ASN A 179 7.31 -2.29 3.31
CA ASN A 179 7.88 -2.81 4.55
C ASN A 179 9.33 -2.36 4.75
N GLY A 180 9.80 -2.43 6.01
CA GLY A 180 11.20 -2.21 6.36
C GLY A 180 11.65 -0.76 6.22
N LEU A 181 10.73 0.19 6.41
CA LEU A 181 11.06 1.61 6.39
C LEU A 181 11.70 2.03 7.72
N VAL A 182 12.65 2.96 7.64
CA VAL A 182 13.41 3.44 8.81
C VAL A 182 13.52 4.95 8.74
N SER A 183 13.16 5.63 9.83
CA SER A 183 13.27 7.08 9.96
C SER A 183 14.06 7.46 11.20
N ALA A 184 15.02 8.39 11.06
CA ALA A 184 15.67 9.05 12.18
C ALA A 184 14.91 10.36 12.47
N VAL A 185 14.06 10.36 13.48
CA VAL A 185 13.21 11.49 13.83
C VAL A 185 14.03 12.61 14.44
N LYS A 186 13.92 13.82 13.90
CA LYS A 186 14.77 14.95 14.30
C LYS A 186 14.05 16.03 15.12
N ALA A 187 12.74 15.97 15.21
CA ALA A 187 11.91 16.91 15.96
C ALA A 187 10.61 16.26 16.44
N GLY A 188 9.71 17.00 17.10
CA GLY A 188 8.49 16.47 17.70
C GLY A 188 8.74 15.61 18.93
N GLU A 189 7.74 14.88 19.39
CA GLU A 189 7.79 14.10 20.63
C GLU A 189 8.79 12.92 20.55
N ASN A 190 8.98 12.33 19.38
CA ASN A 190 9.94 11.24 19.13
C ASN A 190 11.34 11.73 18.71
N ARG A 191 11.71 12.99 19.01
CA ARG A 191 13.04 13.52 18.65
C ARG A 191 14.17 12.63 19.15
N GLY A 192 15.10 12.31 18.24
CA GLY A 192 16.29 11.49 18.54
C GLY A 192 16.04 9.97 18.45
N VAL A 193 14.81 9.54 18.21
CA VAL A 193 14.46 8.13 18.08
C VAL A 193 14.62 7.68 16.63
N THR A 194 15.11 6.46 16.41
CA THR A 194 15.05 5.78 15.12
C THR A 194 13.85 4.84 15.11
N LEU A 195 12.87 5.15 14.30
CA LEU A 195 11.64 4.37 14.14
C LEU A 195 11.77 3.38 12.98
N ARG A 196 11.09 2.25 13.11
CA ARG A 196 10.98 1.21 12.08
C ARG A 196 9.51 0.93 11.82
N HIS A 197 9.16 0.83 10.53
CA HIS A 197 7.78 0.67 10.12
C HIS A 197 7.62 -0.43 9.08
N ASP A 198 6.53 -1.18 9.20
CA ASP A 198 6.09 -2.18 8.24
C ASP A 198 4.66 -1.91 7.79
N ALA A 199 4.30 -2.44 6.64
CA ALA A 199 2.99 -2.26 6.02
C ALA A 199 2.56 -0.79 5.85
N VAL A 200 3.52 0.12 5.71
CA VAL A 200 3.24 1.56 5.53
C VAL A 200 2.51 1.77 4.22
N VAL A 201 1.32 2.34 4.29
CA VAL A 201 0.54 2.66 3.10
C VAL A 201 1.20 3.82 2.35
N ARG A 202 1.57 3.60 1.09
CA ARG A 202 2.21 4.57 0.22
C ARG A 202 1.23 5.22 -0.75
N ALA A 203 0.18 4.48 -1.11
CA ALA A 203 -0.93 4.97 -1.91
C ALA A 203 -2.19 4.16 -1.59
N THR A 204 -3.34 4.81 -1.62
CA THR A 204 -4.66 4.18 -1.46
C THR A 204 -5.72 4.99 -2.18
N GLY A 205 -6.81 4.36 -2.53
CA GLY A 205 -7.95 5.00 -3.15
C GLY A 205 -9.05 4.02 -3.55
N ALA A 206 -10.13 4.55 -4.06
CA ALA A 206 -11.22 3.76 -4.61
C ALA A 206 -10.88 3.27 -6.03
N LEU A 207 -11.41 2.10 -6.38
CA LEU A 207 -11.42 1.58 -7.74
C LEU A 207 -12.84 1.69 -8.30
N THR A 208 -13.01 2.43 -9.37
CA THR A 208 -14.30 2.54 -10.06
C THR A 208 -14.51 1.28 -10.89
N VAL A 209 -15.65 0.64 -10.68
CA VAL A 209 -16.07 -0.57 -11.40
C VAL A 209 -17.10 -0.18 -12.44
N ASP A 210 -16.91 -0.62 -13.68
CA ASP A 210 -17.88 -0.40 -14.75
C ASP A 210 -19.09 -1.35 -14.67
N THR A 211 -20.03 -1.19 -15.58
CA THR A 211 -21.26 -2.01 -15.65
C THR A 211 -20.98 -3.49 -15.95
N ASN A 212 -19.81 -3.81 -16.51
CA ASN A 212 -19.36 -5.18 -16.81
C ASN A 212 -18.54 -5.80 -15.67
N GLY A 213 -18.39 -5.09 -14.57
CA GLY A 213 -17.56 -5.49 -13.43
C GLY A 213 -16.06 -5.23 -13.60
N ALA A 214 -15.61 -4.61 -14.69
CA ALA A 214 -14.21 -4.33 -14.90
C ALA A 214 -13.76 -3.04 -14.18
N PHE A 215 -12.49 -3.01 -13.80
CA PHE A 215 -11.84 -1.83 -13.24
C PHE A 215 -10.41 -1.70 -13.76
N SER A 216 -9.95 -0.46 -13.90
CA SER A 216 -8.56 -0.15 -14.24
C SER A 216 -8.18 1.23 -13.69
N LEU A 217 -6.95 1.34 -13.16
CA LEU A 217 -6.43 2.59 -12.58
C LEU A 217 -4.91 2.66 -12.75
N ASN A 218 -4.41 3.85 -13.03
CA ASN A 218 -2.99 4.18 -12.92
C ASN A 218 -2.74 4.88 -11.58
N VAL A 219 -1.86 4.33 -10.77
CA VAL A 219 -1.50 4.85 -9.44
C VAL A 219 -0.10 5.43 -9.51
N ALA A 220 0.03 6.74 -9.28
CA ALA A 220 1.33 7.37 -9.07
C ALA A 220 1.89 6.98 -7.69
N LEU A 221 3.17 6.64 -7.63
CA LEU A 221 3.83 6.17 -6.40
C LEU A 221 5.04 7.04 -6.07
N PRO A 222 5.43 7.12 -4.78
CA PRO A 222 6.65 7.80 -4.38
C PRO A 222 7.88 7.17 -5.04
N ARG A 223 8.76 7.99 -5.64
CA ARG A 223 9.98 7.54 -6.34
C ARG A 223 10.92 6.70 -5.48
N ALA A 224 11.03 7.05 -4.18
CA ALA A 224 11.93 6.37 -3.25
C ALA A 224 11.41 5.00 -2.79
N MET A 225 10.26 4.57 -3.28
CA MET A 225 9.63 3.32 -2.89
C MET A 225 10.43 2.11 -3.40
N LYS A 226 10.66 1.13 -2.53
CA LYS A 226 11.36 -0.12 -2.87
C LYS A 226 10.33 -1.17 -3.27
N LEU A 227 10.24 -1.43 -4.56
CA LEU A 227 9.23 -2.35 -5.11
C LEU A 227 9.34 -3.77 -4.53
N GLY A 228 10.56 -4.28 -4.31
CA GLY A 228 10.79 -5.60 -3.72
C GLY A 228 10.27 -5.75 -2.27
N ASN A 229 9.99 -4.64 -1.58
CA ASN A 229 9.42 -4.63 -0.24
C ASN A 229 7.93 -4.24 -0.24
N SER A 230 7.32 -4.18 -1.42
CA SER A 230 5.99 -3.59 -1.59
C SER A 230 4.94 -4.63 -1.94
N GLN A 231 3.72 -4.35 -1.54
CA GLN A 231 2.56 -5.18 -1.83
C GLN A 231 1.40 -4.32 -2.34
N LEU A 232 0.63 -4.85 -3.28
CA LEU A 232 -0.66 -4.29 -3.67
C LEU A 232 -1.76 -5.13 -3.03
N HIS A 233 -2.66 -4.48 -2.31
CA HIS A 233 -3.88 -5.06 -1.80
C HIS A 233 -5.07 -4.47 -2.55
N VAL A 234 -5.97 -5.31 -3.05
CA VAL A 234 -7.28 -4.90 -3.53
C VAL A 234 -8.33 -5.51 -2.61
N ILE A 235 -9.16 -4.67 -2.02
CA ILE A 235 -10.09 -5.02 -0.96
C ILE A 235 -11.50 -4.65 -1.42
N ALA A 236 -12.40 -5.63 -1.44
CA ALA A 236 -13.81 -5.42 -1.58
C ALA A 236 -14.40 -5.21 -0.19
N GLU A 237 -15.10 -4.10 0.02
CA GLU A 237 -15.69 -3.73 1.31
C GLU A 237 -17.17 -3.29 1.13
N ASP A 238 -17.94 -3.43 2.19
CA ASP A 238 -19.31 -2.91 2.24
C ASP A 238 -19.31 -1.37 2.48
N ALA A 239 -20.51 -0.79 2.56
CA ALA A 239 -20.67 0.65 2.78
C ALA A 239 -20.12 1.13 4.13
N ARG A 240 -19.90 0.24 5.10
CA ARG A 240 -19.35 0.53 6.43
C ARG A 240 -17.84 0.34 6.52
N GLY A 241 -17.19 -0.12 5.42
CA GLY A 241 -15.77 -0.43 5.38
C GLY A 241 -15.42 -1.82 5.93
N ALA A 242 -16.39 -2.70 6.15
CA ALA A 242 -16.12 -4.09 6.51
C ALA A 242 -15.68 -4.88 5.27
N PRO A 243 -14.56 -5.63 5.32
CA PRO A 243 -14.06 -6.37 4.18
C PRO A 243 -14.97 -7.57 3.87
N LEU A 244 -15.17 -7.80 2.58
CA LEU A 244 -15.95 -8.92 2.03
C LEU A 244 -15.07 -9.93 1.32
N ALA A 245 -14.02 -9.46 0.68
CA ALA A 245 -12.99 -10.25 0.00
C ALA A 245 -11.74 -9.40 -0.23
N ALA A 246 -10.60 -10.03 -0.44
CA ALA A 246 -9.40 -9.33 -0.88
C ALA A 246 -8.47 -10.19 -1.73
N ALA A 247 -7.59 -9.52 -2.47
CA ALA A 247 -6.45 -10.12 -3.15
C ALA A 247 -5.20 -9.30 -2.82
N THR A 248 -4.09 -10.00 -2.55
CA THR A 248 -2.78 -9.40 -2.35
C THR A 248 -1.83 -9.86 -3.45
N LEU A 249 -1.12 -8.91 -4.06
CA LEU A 249 -0.10 -9.16 -5.06
C LEU A 249 1.27 -8.74 -4.51
N VAL A 250 2.19 -9.69 -4.56
CA VAL A 250 3.63 -9.49 -4.33
C VAL A 250 4.28 -9.73 -5.67
N CYS A 251 4.56 -8.66 -6.41
CA CYS A 251 5.09 -8.80 -7.76
C CYS A 251 6.62 -8.86 -7.74
N PRO A 252 7.24 -9.79 -8.47
CA PRO A 252 8.67 -9.76 -8.68
C PRO A 252 9.06 -8.47 -9.43
N VAL A 253 10.18 -7.89 -9.05
CA VAL A 253 10.77 -6.67 -9.64
C VAL A 253 11.91 -7.06 -10.56
#